data_875aa3153d898c4d8087ef40f8056fbc
#
_entry.id   875aa3153d898c4d8087ef40f8056fbc
#
_cell.length_a   1.000
_cell.length_b   1.000
_cell.length_c   1.000
_cell.angle_alpha   90.00
_cell.angle_beta   90.00
_cell.angle_gamma   90.00
#
_symmetry.space_group_name_H-M   'P 1'
#
loop_
_entity.id
_entity.type
_entity.pdbx_description
1 polymer ?
#
loop_
_entity_poly.entity_id
_entity_poly.type
_entity_poly.pdbx_seq_one_letter_code
_entity_poly.pdbx_strand_id
1 'polypeptide(L)'
;MPGIVRLLSQLTSENPTDETIAQSRLEALAQWPGSGVWIALEGDAVVATCTLIVVPNLSRHGTPWALIENVVTDRDHRGKGYGRAVIKSAVDSAFGLGCFKVMLATGSTDPETHRFYEGCGFAQTKLAYEIRRLPKRPD
;
A
#
# COMPACT_ATOMS: atom_id res chain seq x y z
N MET A 1 3.80 -10.83 11.81
CA MET A 1 2.40 -10.40 11.86
C MET A 1 2.14 -9.30 12.90
N PRO A 2 2.58 -9.41 14.16
CA PRO A 2 2.36 -8.34 15.15
C PRO A 2 2.88 -6.98 14.70
N GLY A 3 4.05 -6.95 14.08
CA GLY A 3 4.66 -5.70 13.61
C GLY A 3 3.86 -5.01 12.52
N ILE A 4 3.28 -5.77 11.59
CA ILE A 4 2.43 -5.23 10.52
C ILE A 4 1.14 -4.66 11.11
N VAL A 5 0.48 -5.40 11.99
CA VAL A 5 -0.77 -4.96 12.62
C VAL A 5 -0.55 -3.69 13.45
N ARG A 6 0.53 -3.64 14.22
CA ARG A 6 0.92 -2.45 14.99
C ARG A 6 1.12 -1.25 14.06
N LEU A 7 1.84 -1.45 12.98
CA LEU A 7 2.14 -0.37 12.04
C LEU A 7 0.88 0.15 11.36
N LEU A 8 0.00 -0.73 10.92
CA LEU A 8 -1.26 -0.35 10.28
C LEU A 8 -2.18 0.42 11.21
N SER A 9 -2.11 0.21 12.51
CA SER A 9 -2.90 1.00 13.47
C SER A 9 -2.52 2.47 13.49
N GLN A 10 -1.29 2.82 13.09
CA GLN A 10 -0.89 4.22 12.92
C GLN A 10 -1.59 4.89 11.74
N LEU A 11 -1.93 4.12 10.71
CA LEU A 11 -2.62 4.63 9.53
C LEU A 11 -4.09 4.93 9.81
N THR A 12 -4.75 4.10 10.59
CA THR A 12 -6.21 4.13 10.74
C THR A 12 -6.67 4.87 11.99
N SER A 13 -5.80 5.12 12.96
CA SER A 13 -6.17 5.66 14.28
C SER A 13 -7.23 4.81 15.00
N GLU A 14 -7.35 3.55 14.61
CA GLU A 14 -8.26 2.57 15.18
C GLU A 14 -7.48 1.55 16.00
N ASN A 15 -8.19 0.72 16.76
CA ASN A 15 -7.56 -0.40 17.42
C ASN A 15 -6.94 -1.34 16.38
N PRO A 16 -5.80 -1.97 16.69
CA PRO A 16 -5.20 -2.94 15.79
C PRO A 16 -6.17 -4.05 15.43
N THR A 17 -6.14 -4.49 14.18
CA THR A 17 -6.89 -5.67 13.76
C THR A 17 -6.41 -6.89 14.55
N ASP A 18 -7.33 -7.74 14.98
CA ASP A 18 -6.99 -9.00 15.61
C ASP A 18 -6.04 -9.81 14.72
N GLU A 19 -4.98 -10.36 15.32
CA GLU A 19 -3.93 -11.06 14.56
C GLU A 19 -4.45 -12.29 13.81
N THR A 20 -5.44 -13.00 14.34
CA THR A 20 -6.03 -14.15 13.66
C THR A 20 -6.77 -13.70 12.40
N ILE A 21 -7.50 -12.60 12.49
CA ILE A 21 -8.17 -12.00 11.33
C ILE A 21 -7.14 -11.50 10.31
N ALA A 22 -6.12 -10.80 10.78
CA ALA A 22 -5.06 -10.27 9.90
C ALA A 22 -4.34 -11.40 9.17
N GLN A 23 -4.02 -12.49 9.86
CA GLN A 23 -3.38 -13.66 9.25
C GLN A 23 -4.26 -14.28 8.17
N SER A 24 -5.55 -14.44 8.44
CA SER A 24 -6.52 -14.97 7.48
C SER A 24 -6.61 -14.08 6.23
N ARG A 25 -6.59 -12.76 6.39
CA ARG A 25 -6.63 -11.83 5.25
C ARG A 25 -5.33 -11.85 4.45
N LEU A 26 -4.20 -11.97 5.12
CA LEU A 26 -2.90 -12.11 4.45
C LEU A 26 -2.84 -13.37 3.61
N GLU A 27 -3.33 -14.49 4.13
CA GLU A 27 -3.40 -15.75 3.41
C GLU A 27 -4.31 -15.65 2.18
N ALA A 28 -5.47 -15.01 2.31
CA ALA A 28 -6.37 -14.77 1.18
C ALA A 28 -5.71 -13.90 0.11
N LEU A 29 -5.01 -12.85 0.51
CA LEU A 29 -4.29 -11.98 -0.41
C LEU A 29 -3.17 -12.72 -1.14
N ALA A 30 -2.44 -13.59 -0.44
CA ALA A 30 -1.34 -14.36 -1.01
C ALA A 30 -1.79 -15.36 -2.09
N GLN A 31 -3.07 -15.73 -2.11
CA GLN A 31 -3.64 -16.58 -3.15
C GLN A 31 -3.95 -15.82 -4.44
N TRP A 32 -3.94 -14.49 -4.38
CA TRP A 32 -4.14 -13.66 -5.56
C TRP A 32 -2.79 -13.41 -6.22
N PRO A 33 -2.52 -14.00 -7.41
CA PRO A 33 -1.18 -14.03 -7.99
C PRO A 33 -0.53 -12.65 -8.08
N GLY A 34 0.70 -12.55 -7.57
CA GLY A 34 1.48 -11.32 -7.57
C GLY A 34 1.14 -10.33 -6.45
N SER A 35 0.06 -10.59 -5.72
CA SER A 35 -0.39 -9.72 -4.62
C SER A 35 0.28 -10.11 -3.30
N GLY A 36 0.38 -9.14 -2.40
CA GLY A 36 0.98 -9.38 -1.09
C GLY A 36 1.19 -8.10 -0.30
N VAL A 37 1.86 -8.25 0.82
CA VAL A 37 2.24 -7.14 1.68
C VAL A 37 3.76 -7.04 1.68
N TRP A 38 4.26 -5.87 1.31
CA TRP A 38 5.69 -5.56 1.34
C TRP A 38 6.02 -4.88 2.66
N ILE A 39 7.15 -5.25 3.24
CA ILE A 39 7.62 -4.65 4.48
C ILE A 39 9.07 -4.20 4.35
N ALA A 40 9.42 -3.15 5.08
CA ALA A 40 10.79 -2.75 5.32
C ALA A 40 11.13 -3.06 6.77
N LEU A 41 12.30 -3.62 6.98
CA LEU A 41 12.79 -3.98 8.31
C LEU A 41 14.01 -3.10 8.66
N GLU A 42 14.03 -2.62 9.90
CA GLU A 42 15.25 -2.12 10.52
C GLU A 42 15.58 -3.09 11.67
N GLY A 43 16.62 -3.91 11.50
CA GLY A 43 16.80 -5.07 12.36
C GLY A 43 15.58 -6.01 12.26
N ASP A 44 14.94 -6.30 13.38
CA ASP A 44 13.73 -7.13 13.44
C ASP A 44 12.43 -6.31 13.44
N ALA A 45 12.54 -4.98 13.41
CA ALA A 45 11.38 -4.11 13.48
C ALA A 45 10.80 -3.83 12.09
N VAL A 46 9.48 -3.99 11.94
CA VAL A 46 8.75 -3.57 10.75
C VAL A 46 8.55 -2.06 10.82
N VAL A 47 9.19 -1.32 9.92
CA VAL A 47 9.21 0.14 9.95
C VAL A 47 8.45 0.79 8.80
N ALA A 48 8.14 0.05 7.75
CA ALA A 48 7.26 0.51 6.67
C ALA A 48 6.56 -0.68 6.03
N THR A 49 5.40 -0.42 5.45
CA THR A 49 4.64 -1.45 4.74
C THR A 49 3.78 -0.83 3.64
N CYS A 50 3.47 -1.62 2.63
CA CYS A 50 2.38 -1.35 1.70
C CYS A 50 1.77 -2.67 1.23
N THR A 51 0.53 -2.60 0.79
CA THR A 51 -0.16 -3.72 0.16
C THR A 51 -0.18 -3.52 -1.35
N LEU A 52 0.14 -4.57 -2.10
CA LEU A 52 0.02 -4.58 -3.55
C LEU A 52 -1.05 -5.59 -3.97
N ILE A 53 -1.97 -5.15 -4.81
CA ILE A 53 -2.98 -6.00 -5.42
C ILE A 53 -2.78 -5.97 -6.93
N VAL A 54 -2.54 -7.14 -7.53
CA VAL A 54 -2.45 -7.30 -8.98
C VAL A 54 -3.82 -7.67 -9.50
N VAL A 55 -4.35 -6.87 -10.41
CA VAL A 55 -5.72 -7.01 -10.89
C VAL A 55 -5.74 -7.60 -12.29
N PRO A 56 -6.35 -8.78 -12.48
CA PRO A 56 -6.61 -9.32 -13.82
C PRO A 56 -7.45 -8.32 -14.62
N ASN A 57 -7.16 -8.20 -15.90
CA ASN A 57 -7.76 -7.18 -16.73
C ASN A 57 -8.27 -7.76 -18.05
N LEU A 58 -9.43 -7.30 -18.49
CA LEU A 58 -10.04 -7.75 -19.75
C LEU A 58 -9.68 -6.85 -20.94
N SER A 59 -9.28 -5.60 -20.68
CA SER A 59 -8.84 -4.68 -21.71
C SER A 59 -7.33 -4.80 -21.93
N ARG A 60 -6.78 -4.03 -22.87
CA ARG A 60 -5.34 -3.99 -23.18
C ARG A 60 -4.74 -5.38 -23.42
N HIS A 61 -5.47 -6.23 -24.16
CA HIS A 61 -5.07 -7.59 -24.47
C HIS A 61 -4.86 -8.47 -23.22
N GLY A 62 -5.60 -8.20 -22.16
CA GLY A 62 -5.50 -8.95 -20.91
C GLY A 62 -4.32 -8.54 -20.04
N THR A 63 -3.66 -7.42 -20.34
CA THR A 63 -2.54 -6.94 -19.55
C THR A 63 -3.02 -6.49 -18.17
N PRO A 64 -2.47 -7.04 -17.07
CA PRO A 64 -2.90 -6.70 -15.72
C PRO A 64 -2.47 -5.29 -15.32
N TRP A 65 -3.05 -4.80 -14.24
CA TRP A 65 -2.62 -3.58 -13.56
C TRP A 65 -2.56 -3.83 -12.06
N ALA A 66 -2.01 -2.89 -11.32
CA ALA A 66 -1.83 -3.08 -9.89
C ALA A 66 -2.30 -1.87 -9.09
N LEU A 67 -2.68 -2.12 -7.84
CA LEU A 67 -3.12 -1.11 -6.88
C LEU A 67 -2.26 -1.22 -5.62
N ILE A 68 -1.75 -0.09 -5.15
CA ILE A 68 -1.07 0.01 -3.86
C ILE A 68 -2.02 0.63 -2.84
N GLU A 69 -2.13 -0.01 -1.69
CA GLU A 69 -2.96 0.39 -0.57
C GLU A 69 -2.19 0.30 0.75
N ASN A 70 -2.75 0.92 1.79
CA ASN A 70 -2.24 0.80 3.15
C ASN A 70 -0.75 1.15 3.28
N VAL A 71 -0.33 2.25 2.66
CA VAL A 71 1.05 2.72 2.76
C VAL A 71 1.23 3.40 4.11
N VAL A 72 2.17 2.90 4.91
CA VAL A 72 2.50 3.53 6.19
C VAL A 72 3.96 3.33 6.52
N THR A 73 4.60 4.39 7.01
CA THR A 73 5.93 4.37 7.60
C THR A 73 5.80 4.69 9.09
N ASP A 74 6.47 3.91 9.93
CA ASP A 74 6.50 4.15 11.37
C ASP A 74 6.90 5.61 11.63
N ARG A 75 6.13 6.29 12.48
CA ARG A 75 6.33 7.72 12.79
C ARG A 75 7.74 8.02 13.28
N ASP A 76 8.37 7.08 13.99
CA ASP A 76 9.72 7.24 14.55
C ASP A 76 10.82 6.93 13.53
N HIS A 77 10.46 6.48 12.33
CA HIS A 77 11.40 6.08 11.28
C HIS A 77 11.17 6.83 9.96
N ARG A 78 10.40 7.91 9.99
CA ARG A 78 10.16 8.74 8.81
C ARG A 78 11.40 9.52 8.40
N GLY A 79 11.48 9.87 7.12
CA GLY A 79 12.61 10.63 6.59
C GLY A 79 13.86 9.80 6.32
N LYS A 80 13.80 8.48 6.45
CA LYS A 80 14.95 7.57 6.24
C LYS A 80 14.86 6.79 4.92
N GLY A 81 13.81 7.00 4.11
CA GLY A 81 13.64 6.34 2.82
C GLY A 81 12.96 4.98 2.87
N TYR A 82 12.48 4.52 4.01
CA TYR A 82 11.83 3.20 4.13
C TYR A 82 10.54 3.09 3.34
N GLY A 83 9.68 4.11 3.42
CA GLY A 83 8.41 4.13 2.65
C GLY A 83 8.66 4.13 1.15
N ARG A 84 9.61 4.91 0.69
CA ARG A 84 10.01 4.95 -0.73
C ARG A 84 10.55 3.60 -1.18
N ALA A 85 11.38 2.96 -0.36
CA ALA A 85 11.96 1.66 -0.69
C ALA A 85 10.89 0.57 -0.80
N VAL A 86 9.92 0.54 0.11
CA VAL A 86 8.86 -0.46 0.09
C VAL A 86 7.94 -0.28 -1.12
N ILE A 87 7.60 0.95 -1.47
CA ILE A 87 6.82 1.27 -2.67
C ILE A 87 7.57 0.88 -3.93
N LYS A 88 8.86 1.23 -4.02
CA LYS A 88 9.69 0.89 -5.18
C LYS A 88 9.73 -0.61 -5.40
N SER A 89 9.93 -1.38 -4.34
CA SER A 89 9.96 -2.85 -4.42
C SER A 89 8.64 -3.42 -4.94
N ALA A 90 7.51 -2.91 -4.44
CA ALA A 90 6.20 -3.33 -4.89
C ALA A 90 5.95 -2.97 -6.37
N VAL A 91 6.31 -1.76 -6.79
CA VAL A 91 6.18 -1.31 -8.18
C VAL A 91 7.04 -2.16 -9.10
N ASP A 92 8.29 -2.42 -8.73
CA ASP A 92 9.19 -3.26 -9.54
C ASP A 92 8.62 -4.68 -9.69
N SER A 93 8.05 -5.24 -8.62
CA SER A 93 7.39 -6.54 -8.68
C SER A 93 6.20 -6.52 -9.64
N ALA A 94 5.35 -5.51 -9.57
CA ALA A 94 4.18 -5.38 -10.46
C ALA A 94 4.61 -5.28 -11.94
N PHE A 95 5.60 -4.46 -12.24
CA PHE A 95 6.10 -4.33 -13.62
C PHE A 95 6.79 -5.61 -14.09
N GLY A 96 7.48 -6.32 -13.20
CA GLY A 96 8.05 -7.63 -13.50
C GLY A 96 7.02 -8.69 -13.87
N LEU A 97 5.77 -8.52 -13.41
CA LEU A 97 4.64 -9.40 -13.74
C LEU A 97 3.88 -8.94 -14.99
N GLY A 98 4.33 -7.88 -15.64
CA GLY A 98 3.71 -7.37 -16.85
C GLY A 98 2.58 -6.37 -16.63
N CYS A 99 2.39 -5.85 -15.43
CA CYS A 99 1.41 -4.79 -15.20
C CYS A 99 1.74 -3.56 -16.06
N PHE A 100 0.72 -2.95 -16.70
CA PHE A 100 0.97 -1.76 -17.49
C PHE A 100 0.92 -0.47 -16.69
N LYS A 101 0.38 -0.52 -15.48
CA LYS A 101 0.36 0.62 -14.55
C LYS A 101 0.23 0.13 -13.13
N VAL A 102 0.67 0.99 -12.20
CA VAL A 102 0.41 0.86 -10.77
C VAL A 102 -0.29 2.13 -10.32
N MET A 103 -1.41 1.98 -9.63
CA MET A 103 -2.21 3.10 -9.12
C MET A 103 -2.19 3.14 -7.60
N LEU A 104 -2.37 4.31 -7.06
CA LEU A 104 -2.73 4.50 -5.66
C LEU A 104 -3.63 5.73 -5.53
N ALA A 105 -4.39 5.79 -4.46
CA ALA A 105 -5.20 6.94 -4.12
C ALA A 105 -4.89 7.37 -2.69
N THR A 106 -4.90 8.67 -2.44
CA THR A 106 -4.77 9.23 -1.10
C THR A 106 -5.84 10.29 -0.90
N GLY A 107 -6.45 10.28 0.30
CA GLY A 107 -7.37 11.33 0.71
C GLY A 107 -6.68 12.52 1.36
N SER A 108 -5.36 12.47 1.53
CA SER A 108 -4.61 13.53 2.16
C SER A 108 -4.55 14.78 1.26
N THR A 109 -4.75 15.93 1.88
CA THR A 109 -4.54 17.24 1.22
C THR A 109 -3.19 17.85 1.58
N ASP A 110 -2.38 17.17 2.40
CA ASP A 110 -1.06 17.63 2.80
C ASP A 110 -0.11 17.62 1.59
N PRO A 111 0.48 18.80 1.23
CA PRO A 111 1.43 18.86 0.12
C PRO A 111 2.64 17.94 0.28
N GLU A 112 3.05 17.62 1.50
CA GLU A 112 4.17 16.70 1.73
C GLU A 112 3.84 15.28 1.29
N THR A 113 2.60 14.83 1.52
CA THR A 113 2.13 13.53 1.05
C THR A 113 2.20 13.45 -0.48
N HIS A 114 1.73 14.49 -1.16
CA HIS A 114 1.75 14.54 -2.62
C HIS A 114 3.19 14.56 -3.15
N ARG A 115 4.08 15.35 -2.54
CA ARG A 115 5.50 15.36 -2.91
C ARG A 115 6.16 14.00 -2.70
N PHE A 116 5.79 13.29 -1.63
CA PHE A 116 6.30 11.96 -1.38
C PHE A 116 5.96 11.00 -2.52
N TYR A 117 4.70 10.96 -2.95
CA TYR A 117 4.29 10.08 -4.04
C TYR A 117 4.89 10.49 -5.38
N GLU A 118 4.98 11.77 -5.66
CA GLU A 118 5.67 12.26 -6.85
C GLU A 118 7.15 11.85 -6.85
N GLY A 119 7.79 11.93 -5.68
CA GLY A 119 9.17 11.47 -5.50
C GLY A 119 9.35 9.97 -5.70
N CYS A 120 8.29 9.18 -5.52
CA CYS A 120 8.27 7.75 -5.81
C CYS A 120 8.02 7.45 -7.30
N GLY A 121 7.79 8.46 -8.13
CA GLY A 121 7.57 8.32 -9.58
C GLY A 121 6.11 8.37 -10.01
N PHE A 122 5.17 8.58 -9.09
CA PHE A 122 3.76 8.70 -9.43
C PHE A 122 3.43 10.09 -9.96
N ALA A 123 2.45 10.16 -10.86
CA ALA A 123 1.88 11.40 -11.35
C ALA A 123 0.38 11.41 -11.14
N GLN A 124 -0.17 12.54 -10.75
CA GLN A 124 -1.61 12.68 -10.59
C GLN A 124 -2.27 12.87 -11.95
N THR A 125 -2.73 11.78 -12.56
CA THR A 125 -3.30 11.78 -13.90
C THR A 125 -4.79 11.44 -13.92
N LYS A 126 -5.36 11.12 -12.77
CA LYS A 126 -6.76 10.67 -12.66
C LYS A 126 -7.45 11.31 -11.49
N LEU A 127 -8.77 11.45 -11.62
CA LEU A 127 -9.68 11.77 -10.53
C LEU A 127 -10.36 10.48 -10.09
N ALA A 128 -10.54 10.30 -8.79
CA ALA A 128 -11.18 9.13 -8.24
C ALA A 128 -12.52 9.50 -7.60
N TYR A 129 -13.48 8.61 -7.74
CA TYR A 129 -14.77 8.70 -7.06
C TYR A 129 -14.91 7.51 -6.13
N GLU A 130 -15.49 7.74 -4.96
CA GLU A 130 -15.80 6.66 -4.03
C GLU A 130 -17.21 6.81 -3.49
N ILE A 131 -17.81 5.68 -3.12
CA ILE A 131 -19.03 5.64 -2.36
C ILE A 131 -18.73 4.83 -1.10
N ARG A 132 -19.08 5.36 0.07
CA ARG A 132 -18.75 4.75 1.35
C ARG A 132 -20.00 4.28 2.06
N ARG A 133 -19.87 3.11 2.66
CA ARG A 133 -20.84 2.61 3.63
C ARG A 133 -20.52 3.09 5.05
N LEU A 134 -19.22 3.24 5.36
CA LEU A 134 -18.73 3.77 6.62
C LEU A 134 -18.21 5.20 6.41
N PRO A 135 -18.35 6.10 7.41
CA PRO A 135 -17.88 7.47 7.26
C PRO A 135 -16.37 7.54 7.12
N LYS A 136 -15.92 8.60 6.43
CA LYS A 136 -14.50 8.89 6.31
C LYS A 136 -13.92 9.20 7.69
N ARG A 137 -12.70 8.70 7.95
CA ARG A 137 -12.02 8.99 9.20
C ARG A 137 -11.67 10.47 9.30
N PRO A 138 -11.78 11.07 10.50
CA PRO A 138 -11.18 12.37 10.72
C PRO A 138 -9.65 12.23 10.68
N ASP A 139 -9.02 13.10 9.94
CA ASP A 139 -7.55 13.12 9.82
C ASP A 139 -6.97 14.22 10.71
#